data_7c293270bc43cee8d2bda635c1618272
#
_entry.id   7c293270bc43cee8d2bda635c1618272
#
_cell.length_a   1.000
_cell.length_b   1.000
_cell.length_c   1.000
_cell.angle_alpha   90.00
_cell.angle_beta   90.00
_cell.angle_gamma   90.00
#
_symmetry.space_group_name_H-M   'P 1'
#
loop_
_entity.id
_entity.type
_entity.pdbx_description
1 polymer ?
#
loop_
_entity_poly.entity_id
_entity_poly.type
_entity_poly.pdbx_seq_one_letter_code
_entity_poly.pdbx_strand_id
1 'polypeptide(L)'
;MQIQEQITKEANAYRQVQSDKQMLFEEIREVNRDIETIDQLYERVSSRFGFENWSQRLEEIKEKLTEINRTRGKLEEVLEEAGVPYTTILLSLQELDTSVHAFHEEVASLKGKLENACSDEERAKKQLIKMQLILNEIQVKMTRHRLPVVDAQFDQDLAKAKRMMNDVRCILDSIPLDVKNLNVQLRSTIDFVYTLYNSVNKLVGMAKMVENAIVFGNKYRSTYPEIDSELTRAELCFRNGEYTKALKISIQAIEKIHPGAYEKLINRQSETPVTLEE
;
A
#
# COMPACT_ATOMS: atom_id res chain seq x y z
N MET A 1 51.49 -1.36 44.41
CA MET A 1 50.67 -2.07 43.37
C MET A 1 49.17 -1.77 43.50
N GLN A 2 48.53 -1.99 44.65
CA GLN A 2 47.07 -1.77 44.83
C GLN A 2 46.58 -0.34 44.54
N ILE A 3 47.29 0.70 44.99
CA ILE A 3 46.90 2.09 44.79
C ILE A 3 46.97 2.49 43.30
N GLN A 4 47.95 2.02 42.56
CA GLN A 4 48.14 2.33 41.15
C GLN A 4 47.08 1.64 40.29
N GLU A 5 46.65 0.45 40.66
CA GLU A 5 45.57 -0.32 40.03
C GLU A 5 44.21 0.35 40.25
N GLN A 6 44.01 0.90 41.47
CA GLN A 6 42.78 1.62 41.80
C GLN A 6 42.68 2.98 41.08
N ILE A 7 43.78 3.71 40.96
CA ILE A 7 43.84 4.96 40.16
C ILE A 7 43.54 4.72 38.70
N THR A 8 44.11 3.62 38.15
CA THR A 8 43.84 3.24 36.73
C THR A 8 42.37 2.86 36.52
N LYS A 9 41.77 2.15 37.48
CA LYS A 9 40.38 1.76 37.45
C LYS A 9 39.43 2.96 37.47
N GLU A 10 39.66 3.93 38.37
CA GLU A 10 38.89 5.15 38.46
C GLU A 10 39.09 6.06 37.22
N ALA A 11 40.28 6.15 36.64
CA ALA A 11 40.55 6.91 35.43
C ALA A 11 39.84 6.29 34.22
N ASN A 12 39.73 4.99 34.13
CA ASN A 12 38.96 4.30 33.09
C ASN A 12 37.46 4.49 33.29
N ALA A 13 36.95 4.39 34.52
CA ALA A 13 35.58 4.65 34.87
C ALA A 13 35.17 6.12 34.53
N TYR A 14 36.02 7.06 34.79
CA TYR A 14 35.79 8.47 34.41
C TYR A 14 35.60 8.64 32.90
N ARG A 15 36.49 8.06 32.10
CA ARG A 15 36.36 8.14 30.63
C ARG A 15 35.07 7.47 30.11
N GLN A 16 34.72 6.32 30.68
CA GLN A 16 33.52 5.62 30.37
C GLN A 16 32.26 6.46 30.70
N VAL A 17 32.21 7.01 31.91
CA VAL A 17 31.14 7.89 32.37
C VAL A 17 30.95 9.08 31.44
N GLN A 18 32.03 9.72 30.97
CA GLN A 18 31.90 10.86 30.05
C GLN A 18 31.31 10.45 28.68
N SER A 19 31.70 9.29 28.15
CA SER A 19 31.19 8.77 26.90
C SER A 19 29.73 8.37 27.03
N ASP A 20 29.39 7.56 28.03
CA ASP A 20 28.06 6.99 28.22
C ASP A 20 27.04 8.06 28.59
N LYS A 21 27.45 9.06 29.41
CA LYS A 21 26.63 10.25 29.70
C LYS A 21 26.22 10.99 28.45
N GLN A 22 27.13 11.21 27.52
CA GLN A 22 26.82 11.93 26.28
C GLN A 22 25.80 11.17 25.43
N MET A 23 25.99 9.88 25.26
CA MET A 23 25.06 9.04 24.49
C MET A 23 23.68 8.98 25.15
N LEU A 24 23.63 8.75 26.45
CA LEU A 24 22.38 8.68 27.20
C LEU A 24 21.58 9.98 27.15
N PHE A 25 22.26 11.12 27.26
CA PHE A 25 21.56 12.40 27.22
C PHE A 25 21.04 12.74 25.82
N GLU A 26 21.70 12.28 24.78
CA GLU A 26 21.23 12.42 23.42
C GLU A 26 19.98 11.53 23.21
N GLU A 27 19.99 10.30 23.70
CA GLU A 27 18.84 9.40 23.65
C GLU A 27 17.62 9.97 24.41
N ILE A 28 17.82 10.52 25.61
CA ILE A 28 16.74 11.22 26.34
C ILE A 28 16.17 12.40 25.54
N ARG A 29 16.99 13.16 24.83
CA ARG A 29 16.53 14.26 23.97
C ARG A 29 15.72 13.72 22.78
N GLU A 30 16.10 12.59 22.23
CA GLU A 30 15.38 11.95 21.13
C GLU A 30 14.00 11.46 21.59
N VAL A 31 13.94 10.80 22.73
CA VAL A 31 12.69 10.38 23.37
C VAL A 31 11.76 11.57 23.64
N ASN A 32 12.28 12.68 24.14
CA ASN A 32 11.49 13.91 24.34
C ASN A 32 10.88 14.41 23.02
N ARG A 33 11.67 14.48 21.95
CA ARG A 33 11.20 14.90 20.61
C ARG A 33 10.13 13.94 20.07
N ASP A 34 10.29 12.65 20.30
CA ASP A 34 9.33 11.64 19.86
C ASP A 34 8.01 11.75 20.62
N ILE A 35 8.04 12.01 21.92
CA ILE A 35 6.84 12.27 22.74
C ILE A 35 6.12 13.54 22.29
N GLU A 36 6.84 14.62 22.00
CA GLU A 36 6.25 15.85 21.44
C GLU A 36 5.58 15.58 20.09
N THR A 37 6.21 14.76 19.25
CA THR A 37 5.64 14.35 17.96
C THR A 37 4.38 13.51 18.15
N ILE A 38 4.38 12.57 19.07
CA ILE A 38 3.22 11.76 19.44
C ILE A 38 2.06 12.66 19.93
N ASP A 39 2.35 13.61 20.78
CA ASP A 39 1.37 14.56 21.35
C ASP A 39 0.68 15.37 20.24
N GLN A 40 1.47 15.93 19.32
CA GLN A 40 0.96 16.68 18.17
C GLN A 40 0.16 15.80 17.18
N LEU A 41 0.60 14.56 16.95
CA LEU A 41 -0.14 13.61 16.12
C LEU A 41 -1.43 13.21 16.82
N TYR A 42 -1.39 12.93 18.11
CA TYR A 42 -2.56 12.53 18.89
C TYR A 42 -3.63 13.61 18.93
N GLU A 43 -3.29 14.87 19.14
CA GLU A 43 -4.25 15.98 19.10
C GLU A 43 -5.00 16.04 17.76
N ARG A 44 -4.29 15.79 16.65
CA ARG A 44 -4.91 15.79 15.31
C ARG A 44 -5.78 14.57 15.03
N VAL A 45 -5.45 13.41 15.60
CA VAL A 45 -6.07 12.14 15.23
C VAL A 45 -6.88 11.47 16.34
N SER A 46 -6.89 12.04 17.56
CA SER A 46 -7.60 11.44 18.72
C SER A 46 -9.09 11.21 18.48
N SER A 47 -9.74 12.15 17.78
CA SER A 47 -11.15 12.00 17.41
C SER A 47 -11.34 11.04 16.23
N ARG A 48 -10.30 10.76 15.45
CA ARG A 48 -10.35 10.03 14.20
C ARG A 48 -10.12 8.52 14.38
N PHE A 49 -9.14 8.17 15.22
CA PHE A 49 -8.79 6.77 15.52
C PHE A 49 -9.26 6.43 16.92
N GLY A 50 -10.14 5.44 17.05
CA GLY A 50 -10.62 4.95 18.35
C GLY A 50 -9.57 4.10 19.06
N PHE A 51 -8.50 4.72 19.49
CA PHE A 51 -7.51 4.07 20.34
C PHE A 51 -8.04 4.05 21.78
N GLU A 52 -8.55 2.92 22.22
CA GLU A 52 -8.95 2.73 23.62
C GLU A 52 -7.77 2.99 24.56
N ASN A 53 -8.01 3.78 25.62
CA ASN A 53 -7.05 4.12 26.66
C ASN A 53 -5.80 4.89 26.20
N TRP A 54 -5.82 5.50 25.01
CA TRP A 54 -4.63 6.20 24.49
C TRP A 54 -4.26 7.43 25.36
N SER A 55 -5.25 8.20 25.83
CA SER A 55 -5.03 9.35 26.71
C SER A 55 -4.36 8.94 28.02
N GLN A 56 -4.82 7.85 28.62
CA GLN A 56 -4.21 7.33 29.85
C GLN A 56 -2.78 6.86 29.59
N ARG A 57 -2.54 6.20 28.47
CA ARG A 57 -1.22 5.70 28.12
C ARG A 57 -0.23 6.84 27.82
N LEU A 58 -0.71 7.93 27.25
CA LEU A 58 0.10 9.13 27.00
C LEU A 58 0.48 9.82 28.31
N GLU A 59 -0.44 9.89 29.29
CA GLU A 59 -0.13 10.38 30.62
C GLU A 59 0.90 9.51 31.35
N GLU A 60 0.77 8.19 31.30
CA GLU A 60 1.74 7.24 31.85
C GLU A 60 3.15 7.43 31.25
N ILE A 61 3.23 7.72 29.93
CA ILE A 61 4.49 8.03 29.26
C ILE A 61 5.08 9.34 29.74
N LYS A 62 4.27 10.39 29.90
CA LYS A 62 4.70 11.69 30.39
C LYS A 62 5.20 11.61 31.86
N GLU A 63 4.54 10.80 32.68
CA GLU A 63 4.97 10.53 34.04
C GLU A 63 6.34 9.83 34.07
N LYS A 64 6.51 8.76 33.29
CA LYS A 64 7.80 8.05 33.16
C LYS A 64 8.92 8.98 32.68
N LEU A 65 8.64 9.83 31.70
CA LEU A 65 9.59 10.81 31.20
C LEU A 65 10.02 11.78 32.29
N THR A 66 9.06 12.22 33.10
CA THR A 66 9.32 13.12 34.23
C THR A 66 10.24 12.47 35.27
N GLU A 67 10.04 11.17 35.54
CA GLU A 67 10.87 10.40 36.46
C GLU A 67 12.29 10.20 35.91
N ILE A 68 12.40 9.86 34.61
CA ILE A 68 13.70 9.76 33.92
C ILE A 68 14.48 11.11 34.03
N ASN A 69 13.81 12.22 33.71
CA ASN A 69 14.43 13.54 33.80
C ASN A 69 14.84 13.91 35.24
N ARG A 70 14.05 13.51 36.22
CA ARG A 70 14.39 13.67 37.63
C ARG A 70 15.63 12.85 38.03
N THR A 71 15.72 11.62 37.59
CA THR A 71 16.86 10.73 37.86
C THR A 71 18.11 11.24 37.15
N ARG A 72 17.98 11.76 35.92
CA ARG A 72 19.05 12.44 35.21
C ARG A 72 19.57 13.63 35.99
N GLY A 73 18.68 14.51 36.49
CA GLY A 73 19.07 15.67 37.29
C GLY A 73 19.87 15.29 38.55
N LYS A 74 19.43 14.25 39.26
CA LYS A 74 20.18 13.72 40.42
C LYS A 74 21.55 13.19 40.02
N LEU A 75 21.67 12.54 38.89
CA LEU A 75 22.94 12.03 38.37
C LEU A 75 23.88 13.19 38.02
N GLU A 76 23.35 14.30 37.45
CA GLU A 76 24.12 15.51 37.16
C GLU A 76 24.64 16.15 38.45
N GLU A 77 23.81 16.26 39.51
CA GLU A 77 24.23 16.76 40.84
C GLU A 77 25.37 15.91 41.44
N VAL A 78 25.23 14.55 41.38
CA VAL A 78 26.28 13.65 41.89
C VAL A 78 27.58 13.74 41.09
N LEU A 79 27.50 14.02 39.77
CA LEU A 79 28.70 14.24 38.94
C LEU A 79 29.45 15.51 39.25
N GLU A 80 28.77 16.50 39.80
CA GLU A 80 29.37 17.79 40.27
C GLU A 80 29.90 17.69 41.70
N GLU A 81 29.48 16.68 42.46
CA GLU A 81 29.88 16.51 43.87
C GLU A 81 31.30 15.93 43.97
N ALA A 82 32.18 16.62 44.67
CA ALA A 82 33.55 16.19 44.83
C ALA A 82 33.66 15.01 45.81
N GLY A 83 34.26 13.91 45.34
CA GLY A 83 34.62 12.78 46.21
C GLY A 83 33.78 11.50 45.99
N VAL A 84 32.82 11.47 45.10
CA VAL A 84 32.08 10.23 44.73
C VAL A 84 32.91 9.42 43.77
N PRO A 85 33.12 8.09 44.03
CA PRO A 85 33.85 7.21 43.10
C PRO A 85 33.15 7.11 41.75
N TYR A 86 33.90 7.27 40.66
CA TYR A 86 33.35 7.14 39.29
C TYR A 86 32.81 5.74 38.99
N THR A 87 33.34 4.71 39.66
CA THR A 87 32.79 3.36 39.56
C THR A 87 31.34 3.25 40.07
N THR A 88 30.97 4.02 41.10
CA THR A 88 29.59 4.06 41.59
C THR A 88 28.68 4.82 40.64
N ILE A 89 29.16 5.95 40.11
CA ILE A 89 28.45 6.76 39.12
C ILE A 89 28.17 5.93 37.86
N LEU A 90 29.14 5.13 37.42
CA LEU A 90 28.99 4.26 36.24
C LEU A 90 27.85 3.27 36.42
N LEU A 91 27.68 2.68 37.59
CA LEU A 91 26.57 1.76 37.88
C LEU A 91 25.21 2.46 37.76
N SER A 92 25.08 3.63 38.41
CA SER A 92 23.83 4.43 38.31
C SER A 92 23.53 4.89 36.88
N LEU A 93 24.58 5.21 36.12
CA LEU A 93 24.45 5.57 34.71
C LEU A 93 23.94 4.38 33.87
N GLN A 94 24.49 3.19 34.10
CA GLN A 94 24.05 1.94 33.38
C GLN A 94 22.61 1.54 33.73
N GLU A 95 22.18 1.73 34.97
CA GLU A 95 20.79 1.50 35.37
C GLU A 95 19.84 2.47 34.65
N LEU A 96 20.22 3.75 34.61
CA LEU A 96 19.42 4.77 33.90
C LEU A 96 19.40 4.49 32.39
N ASP A 97 20.54 4.15 31.80
CA ASP A 97 20.67 3.80 30.37
C ASP A 97 19.74 2.65 29.99
N THR A 98 19.74 1.56 30.75
CA THR A 98 18.85 0.42 30.53
C THR A 98 17.37 0.84 30.59
N SER A 99 17.02 1.71 31.55
CA SER A 99 15.63 2.22 31.70
C SER A 99 15.23 3.13 30.54
N VAL A 100 16.13 4.02 30.10
CA VAL A 100 15.90 4.93 28.97
C VAL A 100 15.76 4.16 27.67
N HIS A 101 16.62 3.17 27.44
CA HIS A 101 16.55 2.37 26.23
C HIS A 101 15.23 1.61 26.11
N ALA A 102 14.80 0.93 27.18
CA ALA A 102 13.50 0.24 27.20
C ALA A 102 12.32 1.20 26.99
N PHE A 103 12.41 2.42 27.55
CA PHE A 103 11.40 3.44 27.38
C PHE A 103 11.39 4.02 25.96
N HIS A 104 12.56 4.21 25.35
CA HIS A 104 12.69 4.64 23.96
C HIS A 104 12.04 3.65 23.00
N GLU A 105 12.26 2.34 23.17
CA GLU A 105 11.60 1.33 22.36
C GLU A 105 10.07 1.37 22.50
N GLU A 106 9.55 1.58 23.71
CA GLU A 106 8.11 1.75 23.95
C GLU A 106 7.55 2.97 23.20
N VAL A 107 8.20 4.12 23.31
CA VAL A 107 7.80 5.38 22.65
C VAL A 107 7.88 5.26 21.14
N ALA A 108 8.96 4.69 20.59
CA ALA A 108 9.13 4.46 19.16
C ALA A 108 8.06 3.53 18.59
N SER A 109 7.69 2.47 19.33
CA SER A 109 6.59 1.57 18.93
C SER A 109 5.25 2.29 18.86
N LEU A 110 4.96 3.19 19.79
CA LEU A 110 3.72 3.97 19.83
C LEU A 110 3.65 5.01 18.72
N LYS A 111 4.76 5.73 18.49
CA LYS A 111 4.90 6.67 17.37
C LYS A 111 4.67 5.97 16.05
N GLY A 112 5.31 4.83 15.82
CA GLY A 112 5.14 4.03 14.60
C GLY A 112 3.69 3.57 14.37
N LYS A 113 2.94 3.22 15.42
CA LYS A 113 1.52 2.86 15.29
C LYS A 113 0.67 4.04 14.82
N LEU A 114 0.90 5.24 15.34
CA LEU A 114 0.18 6.46 14.93
C LEU A 114 0.51 6.85 13.49
N GLU A 115 1.79 6.89 13.15
CA GLU A 115 2.26 7.22 11.80
C GLU A 115 1.72 6.23 10.75
N ASN A 116 1.74 4.93 11.06
CA ASN A 116 1.20 3.90 10.20
C ASN A 116 -0.32 4.07 10.00
N ALA A 117 -1.08 4.38 11.03
CA ALA A 117 -2.52 4.61 10.92
C ALA A 117 -2.83 5.80 10.01
N CYS A 118 -2.11 6.92 10.16
CA CYS A 118 -2.24 8.09 9.29
C CYS A 118 -1.86 7.77 7.83
N SER A 119 -0.76 7.04 7.64
CA SER A 119 -0.29 6.62 6.31
C SER A 119 -1.29 5.68 5.63
N ASP A 120 -1.89 4.75 6.37
CA ASP A 120 -2.91 3.83 5.86
C ASP A 120 -4.17 4.57 5.40
N GLU A 121 -4.62 5.58 6.15
CA GLU A 121 -5.74 6.42 5.75
C GLU A 121 -5.46 7.17 4.44
N GLU A 122 -4.30 7.82 4.33
CA GLU A 122 -3.92 8.53 3.11
C GLU A 122 -3.77 7.60 1.91
N ARG A 123 -3.16 6.44 2.12
CA ARG A 123 -3.04 5.40 1.10
C ARG A 123 -4.41 4.95 0.61
N ALA A 124 -5.36 4.73 1.52
CA ALA A 124 -6.71 4.33 1.16
C ALA A 124 -7.42 5.39 0.31
N LYS A 125 -7.30 6.68 0.67
CA LYS A 125 -7.85 7.80 -0.11
C LYS A 125 -7.26 7.84 -1.53
N LYS A 126 -5.94 7.71 -1.68
CA LYS A 126 -5.27 7.68 -2.99
C LYS A 126 -5.71 6.48 -3.84
N GLN A 127 -5.84 5.30 -3.22
CA GLN A 127 -6.28 4.09 -3.92
C GLN A 127 -7.75 4.18 -4.37
N LEU A 128 -8.64 4.78 -3.58
CA LEU A 128 -10.03 5.02 -3.99
C LEU A 128 -10.11 5.89 -5.24
N ILE A 129 -9.34 6.97 -5.32
CA ILE A 129 -9.27 7.83 -6.50
C ILE A 129 -8.80 7.03 -7.71
N LYS A 130 -7.74 6.23 -7.55
CA LYS A 130 -7.21 5.38 -8.63
C LYS A 130 -8.23 4.36 -9.11
N MET A 131 -8.93 3.69 -8.21
CA MET A 131 -9.99 2.73 -8.57
C MET A 131 -11.14 3.42 -9.30
N GLN A 132 -11.53 4.64 -8.91
CA GLN A 132 -12.56 5.41 -9.61
C GLN A 132 -12.14 5.71 -11.05
N LEU A 133 -10.88 6.08 -11.29
CA LEU A 133 -10.34 6.30 -12.63
C LEU A 133 -10.39 5.01 -13.47
N ILE A 134 -10.00 3.87 -12.88
CA ILE A 134 -10.07 2.56 -13.55
C ILE A 134 -11.52 2.21 -13.92
N LEU A 135 -12.49 2.41 -13.03
CA LEU A 135 -13.90 2.15 -13.34
C LEU A 135 -14.43 3.06 -14.45
N ASN A 136 -14.02 4.32 -14.46
CA ASN A 136 -14.36 5.25 -15.55
C ASN A 136 -13.75 4.78 -16.88
N GLU A 137 -12.48 4.33 -16.86
CA GLU A 137 -11.81 3.78 -18.05
C GLU A 137 -12.54 2.54 -18.58
N ILE A 138 -12.95 1.63 -17.70
CA ILE A 138 -13.76 0.46 -18.03
C ILE A 138 -15.03 0.89 -18.78
N GLN A 139 -15.79 1.87 -18.22
CA GLN A 139 -17.03 2.35 -18.83
C GLN A 139 -16.78 2.98 -20.21
N VAL A 140 -15.74 3.80 -20.33
CA VAL A 140 -15.38 4.43 -21.62
C VAL A 140 -14.99 3.37 -22.65
N LYS A 141 -14.19 2.36 -22.27
CA LYS A 141 -13.82 1.25 -23.18
C LYS A 141 -15.04 0.49 -23.65
N MET A 142 -15.95 0.14 -22.76
CA MET A 142 -17.18 -0.58 -23.11
C MET A 142 -18.07 0.21 -24.06
N THR A 143 -18.27 1.49 -23.81
CA THR A 143 -19.06 2.38 -24.66
C THR A 143 -18.41 2.60 -26.03
N ARG A 144 -17.08 2.81 -26.07
CA ARG A 144 -16.33 3.09 -27.30
C ARG A 144 -16.32 1.91 -28.27
N HIS A 145 -16.24 0.70 -27.75
CA HIS A 145 -16.14 -0.49 -28.58
C HIS A 145 -17.49 -1.06 -29.01
N ARG A 146 -18.63 -0.46 -28.58
CA ARG A 146 -19.99 -0.82 -28.97
C ARG A 146 -20.18 -2.33 -29.06
N LEU A 147 -19.73 -3.05 -28.04
CA LEU A 147 -19.86 -4.51 -28.00
C LEU A 147 -21.36 -4.88 -28.19
N PRO A 148 -21.72 -5.78 -29.12
CA PRO A 148 -23.11 -6.08 -29.44
C PRO A 148 -23.90 -6.62 -28.25
N VAL A 149 -23.25 -7.39 -27.40
CA VAL A 149 -23.81 -7.92 -26.16
C VAL A 149 -22.81 -7.74 -25.06
N VAL A 150 -23.20 -6.97 -24.04
CA VAL A 150 -22.52 -6.91 -22.75
C VAL A 150 -23.20 -7.96 -21.88
N ASP A 151 -22.43 -8.88 -21.31
CA ASP A 151 -22.97 -9.90 -20.43
C ASP A 151 -23.64 -9.20 -19.21
N ALA A 152 -24.84 -9.64 -18.84
CA ALA A 152 -25.53 -9.16 -17.64
C ALA A 152 -24.67 -9.32 -16.39
N GLN A 153 -23.74 -10.26 -16.38
CA GLN A 153 -22.73 -10.45 -15.34
C GLN A 153 -21.80 -9.23 -15.21
N PHE A 154 -21.41 -8.61 -16.33
CA PHE A 154 -20.58 -7.41 -16.30
C PHE A 154 -21.23 -6.24 -15.58
N ASP A 155 -22.51 -5.99 -15.87
CA ASP A 155 -23.25 -4.91 -15.19
C ASP A 155 -23.39 -5.18 -13.70
N GLN A 156 -23.58 -6.45 -13.32
CA GLN A 156 -23.59 -6.87 -11.91
C GLN A 156 -22.23 -6.68 -11.26
N ASP A 157 -21.14 -7.05 -11.94
CA ASP A 157 -19.78 -6.92 -11.44
C ASP A 157 -19.37 -5.43 -11.31
N LEU A 158 -19.77 -4.58 -12.26
CA LEU A 158 -19.57 -3.15 -12.20
C LEU A 158 -20.34 -2.52 -11.03
N ALA A 159 -21.59 -2.92 -10.83
CA ALA A 159 -22.40 -2.49 -9.70
C ALA A 159 -21.81 -2.97 -8.36
N LYS A 160 -21.26 -4.19 -8.33
CA LYS A 160 -20.55 -4.75 -7.17
C LYS A 160 -19.28 -3.96 -6.87
N ALA A 161 -18.46 -3.65 -7.88
CA ALA A 161 -17.26 -2.83 -7.70
C ALA A 161 -17.58 -1.46 -7.10
N LYS A 162 -18.62 -0.79 -7.61
CA LYS A 162 -19.11 0.50 -7.09
C LYS A 162 -19.58 0.39 -5.63
N ARG A 163 -20.28 -0.68 -5.26
CA ARG A 163 -20.70 -0.93 -3.88
C ARG A 163 -19.51 -1.13 -2.97
N MET A 164 -18.56 -1.99 -3.34
CA MET A 164 -17.34 -2.24 -2.55
C MET A 164 -16.53 -0.96 -2.34
N MET A 165 -16.41 -0.09 -3.36
CA MET A 165 -15.76 1.21 -3.21
C MET A 165 -16.51 2.15 -2.26
N ASN A 166 -17.84 2.11 -2.29
CA ASN A 166 -18.66 2.90 -1.37
C ASN A 166 -18.51 2.38 0.07
N ASP A 167 -18.44 1.07 0.26
CA ASP A 167 -18.20 0.45 1.59
C ASP A 167 -16.85 0.91 2.16
N VAL A 168 -15.78 0.92 1.35
CA VAL A 168 -14.48 1.47 1.75
C VAL A 168 -14.58 2.96 2.11
N ARG A 169 -15.37 3.74 1.36
CA ARG A 169 -15.61 5.17 1.67
C ARG A 169 -16.36 5.33 2.99
N CYS A 170 -17.39 4.54 3.23
CA CYS A 170 -18.13 4.56 4.50
C CYS A 170 -17.21 4.24 5.69
N ILE A 171 -16.29 3.27 5.55
CA ILE A 171 -15.30 2.98 6.58
C ILE A 171 -14.35 4.17 6.76
N LEU A 172 -13.88 4.78 5.66
CA LEU A 172 -13.03 5.98 5.72
C LEU A 172 -13.73 7.17 6.38
N ASP A 173 -15.03 7.30 6.24
CA ASP A 173 -15.82 8.39 6.82
C ASP A 173 -16.29 8.09 8.25
N SER A 174 -16.12 6.85 8.71
CA SER A 174 -16.52 6.46 10.08
C SER A 174 -15.61 7.06 11.16
N ILE A 175 -16.18 7.37 12.29
CA ILE A 175 -15.47 7.81 13.48
C ILE A 175 -15.94 6.91 14.65
N PRO A 176 -15.03 6.15 15.26
CA PRO A 176 -13.60 6.02 14.98
C PRO A 176 -13.32 5.22 13.69
N LEU A 177 -12.15 5.48 13.06
CA LEU A 177 -11.70 4.74 11.90
C LEU A 177 -11.11 3.38 12.30
N ASP A 178 -11.71 2.31 11.82
CA ASP A 178 -11.15 0.96 11.95
C ASP A 178 -10.14 0.69 10.83
N VAL A 179 -8.86 0.95 11.12
CA VAL A 179 -7.75 0.79 10.15
C VAL A 179 -7.60 -0.67 9.70
N LYS A 180 -7.87 -1.64 10.57
CA LYS A 180 -7.75 -3.06 10.20
C LYS A 180 -8.82 -3.45 9.19
N ASN A 181 -10.07 -3.10 9.46
CA ASN A 181 -11.18 -3.35 8.55
C ASN A 181 -10.99 -2.57 7.24
N LEU A 182 -10.54 -1.32 7.31
CA LEU A 182 -10.21 -0.51 6.13
C LEU A 182 -9.21 -1.23 5.22
N ASN A 183 -8.10 -1.72 5.76
CA ASN A 183 -7.06 -2.40 4.97
C ASN A 183 -7.57 -3.70 4.34
N VAL A 184 -8.40 -4.48 5.04
CA VAL A 184 -8.99 -5.72 4.51
C VAL A 184 -9.95 -5.41 3.37
N GLN A 185 -10.89 -4.48 3.57
CA GLN A 185 -11.87 -4.11 2.55
C GLN A 185 -11.23 -3.41 1.35
N LEU A 186 -10.26 -2.53 1.58
CA LEU A 186 -9.51 -1.88 0.53
C LEU A 186 -8.80 -2.90 -0.38
N ARG A 187 -8.09 -3.86 0.21
CA ARG A 187 -7.38 -4.90 -0.54
C ARG A 187 -8.34 -5.73 -1.38
N SER A 188 -9.43 -6.21 -0.79
CA SER A 188 -10.46 -6.97 -1.51
C SER A 188 -11.07 -6.16 -2.66
N THR A 189 -11.30 -4.87 -2.45
CA THR A 189 -11.86 -3.98 -3.48
C THR A 189 -10.86 -3.75 -4.63
N ILE A 190 -9.60 -3.52 -4.31
CA ILE A 190 -8.53 -3.38 -5.30
C ILE A 190 -8.44 -4.62 -6.18
N ASP A 191 -8.35 -5.80 -5.56
CA ASP A 191 -8.22 -7.07 -6.29
C ASP A 191 -9.42 -7.31 -7.21
N PHE A 192 -10.64 -7.00 -6.75
CA PHE A 192 -11.85 -7.14 -7.55
C PHE A 192 -11.87 -6.16 -8.74
N VAL A 193 -11.55 -4.89 -8.52
CA VAL A 193 -11.52 -3.86 -9.58
C VAL A 193 -10.48 -4.19 -10.64
N TYR A 194 -9.28 -4.64 -10.25
CA TYR A 194 -8.26 -5.05 -11.22
C TYR A 194 -8.65 -6.32 -11.98
N THR A 195 -9.30 -7.27 -11.33
CA THR A 195 -9.82 -8.47 -12.00
C THR A 195 -10.86 -8.09 -13.06
N LEU A 196 -11.78 -7.19 -12.72
CA LEU A 196 -12.78 -6.67 -13.66
C LEU A 196 -12.12 -5.93 -14.83
N TYR A 197 -11.13 -5.06 -14.55
CA TYR A 197 -10.38 -4.35 -15.58
C TYR A 197 -9.67 -5.28 -16.56
N ASN A 198 -9.01 -6.32 -16.05
CA ASN A 198 -8.34 -7.31 -16.88
C ASN A 198 -9.33 -8.13 -17.73
N SER A 199 -10.48 -8.48 -17.16
CA SER A 199 -11.54 -9.19 -17.88
C SER A 199 -12.08 -8.36 -19.04
N VAL A 200 -12.31 -7.07 -18.80
CA VAL A 200 -12.76 -6.14 -19.85
C VAL A 200 -11.70 -5.94 -20.93
N ASN A 201 -10.44 -5.76 -20.57
CA ASN A 201 -9.36 -5.63 -21.55
C ASN A 201 -9.25 -6.88 -22.44
N LYS A 202 -9.38 -8.07 -21.84
CA LYS A 202 -9.40 -9.34 -22.58
C LYS A 202 -10.59 -9.43 -23.54
N LEU A 203 -11.77 -9.02 -23.06
CA LEU A 203 -13.00 -9.04 -23.88
C LEU A 203 -12.88 -8.09 -25.06
N VAL A 204 -12.48 -6.85 -24.84
CA VAL A 204 -12.26 -5.85 -25.89
C VAL A 204 -11.18 -6.28 -26.86
N GLY A 205 -10.09 -6.87 -26.36
CA GLY A 205 -9.02 -7.42 -27.20
C GLY A 205 -9.54 -8.52 -28.12
N MET A 206 -10.32 -9.48 -27.59
CA MET A 206 -10.94 -10.53 -28.40
C MET A 206 -11.89 -9.97 -29.44
N ALA A 207 -12.75 -9.01 -29.08
CA ALA A 207 -13.69 -8.40 -30.02
C ALA A 207 -12.95 -7.72 -31.20
N LYS A 208 -11.91 -6.94 -30.91
CA LYS A 208 -11.06 -6.33 -31.96
C LYS A 208 -10.40 -7.36 -32.87
N MET A 209 -9.92 -8.47 -32.29
CA MET A 209 -9.32 -9.54 -33.07
C MET A 209 -10.33 -10.17 -34.02
N VAL A 210 -11.58 -10.40 -33.57
CA VAL A 210 -12.67 -10.91 -34.43
C VAL A 210 -12.97 -9.94 -35.55
N GLU A 211 -13.16 -8.65 -35.25
CA GLU A 211 -13.41 -7.62 -36.25
C GLU A 211 -12.30 -7.57 -37.31
N ASN A 212 -11.04 -7.56 -36.87
CA ASN A 212 -9.88 -7.55 -37.78
C ASN A 212 -9.82 -8.81 -38.64
N ALA A 213 -10.14 -9.98 -38.08
CA ALA A 213 -10.17 -11.25 -38.82
C ALA A 213 -11.29 -11.24 -39.86
N ILE A 214 -12.49 -10.77 -39.50
CA ILE A 214 -13.61 -10.64 -40.44
C ILE A 214 -13.27 -9.68 -41.56
N VAL A 215 -12.75 -8.46 -41.23
CA VAL A 215 -12.34 -7.47 -42.24
C VAL A 215 -11.28 -8.03 -43.19
N PHE A 216 -10.31 -8.76 -42.67
CA PHE A 216 -9.29 -9.40 -43.48
C PHE A 216 -9.90 -10.47 -44.39
N GLY A 217 -10.79 -11.32 -43.86
CA GLY A 217 -11.43 -12.42 -44.55
C GLY A 217 -12.43 -11.96 -45.63
N ASN A 218 -13.01 -10.75 -45.48
CA ASN A 218 -13.98 -10.19 -46.45
C ASN A 218 -13.43 -10.12 -47.88
N LYS A 219 -12.13 -9.95 -48.05
CA LYS A 219 -11.47 -9.95 -49.37
C LYS A 219 -11.60 -11.25 -50.13
N TYR A 220 -11.87 -12.36 -49.45
CA TYR A 220 -11.86 -13.69 -49.98
C TYR A 220 -13.28 -14.28 -50.14
N ARG A 221 -14.33 -13.60 -49.65
CA ARG A 221 -15.72 -14.09 -49.68
C ARG A 221 -16.23 -14.35 -51.08
N SER A 222 -15.92 -13.46 -52.05
CA SER A 222 -16.34 -13.64 -53.45
C SER A 222 -15.63 -14.79 -54.15
N THR A 223 -14.46 -15.19 -53.68
CA THR A 223 -13.64 -16.21 -54.34
C THR A 223 -13.88 -17.61 -53.75
N TYR A 224 -14.22 -17.65 -52.44
CA TYR A 224 -14.36 -18.90 -51.68
C TYR A 224 -15.70 -18.93 -50.91
N PRO A 225 -16.74 -19.64 -51.43
CA PRO A 225 -18.06 -19.74 -50.81
C PRO A 225 -18.04 -20.32 -49.37
N GLU A 226 -17.12 -21.25 -49.11
CA GLU A 226 -16.94 -21.83 -47.77
C GLU A 226 -16.50 -20.78 -46.73
N ILE A 227 -15.71 -19.84 -47.14
CA ILE A 227 -15.23 -18.73 -46.29
C ILE A 227 -16.36 -17.76 -45.98
N ASP A 228 -17.18 -17.45 -46.96
CA ASP A 228 -18.34 -16.61 -46.75
C ASP A 228 -19.31 -17.22 -45.71
N SER A 229 -19.55 -18.53 -45.81
CA SER A 229 -20.37 -19.26 -44.84
C SER A 229 -19.76 -19.22 -43.42
N GLU A 230 -18.45 -19.49 -43.29
CA GLU A 230 -17.78 -19.48 -41.97
C GLU A 230 -17.67 -18.09 -41.35
N LEU A 231 -17.34 -17.07 -42.14
CA LEU A 231 -17.32 -15.70 -41.65
C LEU A 231 -18.68 -15.18 -41.25
N THR A 232 -19.74 -15.53 -42.02
CA THR A 232 -21.12 -15.20 -41.64
C THR A 232 -21.50 -15.83 -40.30
N ARG A 233 -21.08 -17.08 -40.08
CA ARG A 233 -21.26 -17.76 -38.80
C ARG A 233 -20.45 -17.08 -37.67
N ALA A 234 -19.21 -16.62 -37.92
CA ALA A 234 -18.41 -15.87 -36.99
C ALA A 234 -19.06 -14.53 -36.64
N GLU A 235 -19.63 -13.81 -37.63
CA GLU A 235 -20.38 -12.59 -37.40
C GLU A 235 -21.62 -12.80 -36.53
N LEU A 236 -22.33 -13.89 -36.74
CA LEU A 236 -23.47 -14.23 -35.90
C LEU A 236 -23.05 -14.50 -34.45
N CYS A 237 -21.99 -15.28 -34.25
CA CYS A 237 -21.42 -15.51 -32.91
C CYS A 237 -20.97 -14.21 -32.27
N PHE A 238 -20.34 -13.31 -33.04
CA PHE A 238 -19.92 -11.99 -32.56
C PHE A 238 -21.12 -11.16 -32.10
N ARG A 239 -22.18 -11.09 -32.90
CA ARG A 239 -23.42 -10.37 -32.55
C ARG A 239 -24.11 -10.95 -31.31
N ASN A 240 -23.96 -12.23 -31.06
CA ASN A 240 -24.51 -12.92 -29.90
C ASN A 240 -23.61 -12.82 -28.65
N GLY A 241 -22.46 -12.10 -28.72
CA GLY A 241 -21.53 -11.97 -27.60
C GLY A 241 -20.59 -13.18 -27.41
N GLU A 242 -20.65 -14.20 -28.27
CA GLU A 242 -19.80 -15.40 -28.22
C GLU A 242 -18.40 -15.11 -28.80
N TYR A 243 -17.69 -14.11 -28.29
CA TYR A 243 -16.45 -13.59 -28.89
C TYR A 243 -15.34 -14.63 -29.03
N THR A 244 -15.18 -15.52 -28.06
CA THR A 244 -14.20 -16.62 -28.16
C THR A 244 -14.49 -17.59 -29.30
N LYS A 245 -15.77 -17.89 -29.50
CA LYS A 245 -16.22 -18.79 -30.56
C LYS A 245 -16.12 -18.11 -31.93
N ALA A 246 -16.52 -16.84 -32.00
CA ALA A 246 -16.38 -16.03 -33.20
C ALA A 246 -14.91 -15.94 -33.63
N LEU A 247 -13.99 -15.70 -32.69
CA LEU A 247 -12.57 -15.65 -32.96
C LEU A 247 -12.03 -16.97 -33.51
N LYS A 248 -12.41 -18.10 -32.89
CA LYS A 248 -11.98 -19.42 -33.32
C LYS A 248 -12.44 -19.72 -34.75
N ILE A 249 -13.72 -19.44 -35.07
CA ILE A 249 -14.27 -19.67 -36.40
C ILE A 249 -13.58 -18.77 -37.44
N SER A 250 -13.43 -17.50 -37.19
CA SER A 250 -12.81 -16.55 -38.13
C SER A 250 -11.34 -16.88 -38.40
N ILE A 251 -10.57 -17.27 -37.36
CA ILE A 251 -9.18 -17.70 -37.53
C ILE A 251 -9.10 -18.96 -38.36
N GLN A 252 -9.92 -19.98 -38.04
CA GLN A 252 -9.94 -21.25 -38.80
C GLN A 252 -10.29 -21.04 -40.26
N ALA A 253 -11.23 -20.13 -40.55
CA ALA A 253 -11.59 -19.81 -41.93
C ALA A 253 -10.40 -19.17 -42.68
N ILE A 254 -9.70 -18.22 -42.05
CA ILE A 254 -8.56 -17.52 -42.67
C ILE A 254 -7.35 -18.42 -42.84
N GLU A 255 -7.03 -19.27 -41.87
CA GLU A 255 -5.88 -20.19 -41.93
C GLU A 255 -6.00 -21.22 -43.06
N LYS A 256 -7.22 -21.59 -43.48
CA LYS A 256 -7.45 -22.48 -44.64
C LYS A 256 -6.92 -21.88 -45.95
N ILE A 257 -6.97 -20.53 -46.07
CA ILE A 257 -6.56 -19.83 -47.32
C ILE A 257 -5.17 -19.29 -47.19
N HIS A 258 -4.82 -18.82 -46.03
CA HIS A 258 -3.56 -18.07 -45.75
C HIS A 258 -2.92 -18.63 -44.49
N PRO A 259 -2.20 -19.77 -44.59
CA PRO A 259 -1.47 -20.31 -43.45
C PRO A 259 -0.52 -19.27 -42.83
N GLY A 260 -0.55 -19.09 -41.51
CA GLY A 260 0.25 -18.10 -40.80
C GLY A 260 -0.33 -16.66 -40.82
N ALA A 261 -1.53 -16.43 -41.34
CA ALA A 261 -2.19 -15.13 -41.31
C ALA A 261 -2.51 -14.68 -39.91
N TYR A 262 -2.78 -15.59 -38.98
CA TYR A 262 -3.05 -15.29 -37.59
C TYR A 262 -1.87 -14.64 -36.88
N GLU A 263 -0.66 -15.13 -37.08
CA GLU A 263 0.57 -14.53 -36.51
C GLU A 263 0.78 -13.11 -37.00
N LYS A 264 0.50 -12.84 -38.28
CA LYS A 264 0.58 -11.48 -38.85
C LYS A 264 -0.49 -10.53 -38.29
N LEU A 265 -1.67 -11.03 -37.96
CA LEU A 265 -2.75 -10.24 -37.32
C LEU A 265 -2.40 -9.90 -35.88
N ILE A 266 -1.77 -10.79 -35.13
CA ILE A 266 -1.31 -10.54 -33.76
C ILE A 266 -0.15 -9.54 -33.74
N ASN A 267 0.85 -9.72 -34.58
CA ASN A 267 2.04 -8.86 -34.61
C ASN A 267 1.71 -7.40 -34.98
N ARG A 268 0.71 -7.15 -35.80
CA ARG A 268 0.21 -5.80 -36.09
C ARG A 268 -0.46 -5.11 -34.89
N GLN A 269 -0.93 -5.85 -33.90
CA GLN A 269 -1.52 -5.28 -32.68
C GLN A 269 -0.47 -4.92 -31.62
N SER A 270 0.69 -5.57 -31.63
CA SER A 270 1.80 -5.26 -30.73
C SER A 270 2.60 -4.01 -31.14
N GLU A 271 2.39 -3.51 -32.36
CA GLU A 271 3.06 -2.30 -32.88
C GLU A 271 2.34 -0.97 -32.59
N THR A 272 1.18 -1.00 -31.93
CA THR A 272 0.59 0.23 -31.38
C THR A 272 1.05 0.42 -29.93
N PRO A 273 2.07 1.26 -29.66
CA PRO A 273 2.52 1.52 -28.29
C PRO A 273 1.39 2.28 -27.58
N VAL A 274 0.88 1.70 -26.51
CA VAL A 274 0.16 2.45 -25.50
C VAL A 274 1.21 3.27 -24.77
N THR A 275 1.40 4.50 -25.20
CA THR A 275 2.11 5.50 -24.42
C THR A 275 1.28 5.78 -23.17
N LEU A 276 1.61 5.09 -22.09
CA LEU A 276 1.33 5.54 -20.74
C LEU A 276 2.39 6.58 -20.43
N GLU A 277 2.06 7.85 -20.60
CA GLU A 277 2.79 8.93 -19.96
C GLU A 277 2.60 8.80 -18.44
N GLU A 278 3.74 8.90 -17.74
CA GLU A 278 3.92 8.77 -16.28
C GLU A 278 3.13 9.82 -15.47
#